data_e033730d1b04513c5fdaf3af8734135e
#
_entry.id   e033730d1b04513c5fdaf3af8734135e
#
_cell.length_a   1.000
_cell.length_b   1.000
_cell.length_c   1.000
_cell.angle_alpha   90.00
_cell.angle_beta   90.00
_cell.angle_gamma   90.00
#
_symmetry.space_group_name_H-M   'P 1'
#
loop_
_entity.id
_entity.type
_entity.pdbx_description
1 polymer ?
#
loop_
_entity_poly.entity_id
_entity_poly.type
_entity_poly.pdbx_seq_one_letter_code
_entity_poly.pdbx_strand_id
1 'polypeptide(L)'
;ESISIADVDLELVKTVTLNDAYEFMNYIQRERNNQNVTRARKCSSLKGYFNYLTTKKCVLSTNPVEQLEVPKKKKALPKYLTLEQSLELLNVVDGDYKERDYCILTLFLNCGLRVSEMASLNYTDIRQDNTLRVVGKGNKERVIYLNSACISAIQNYIRVRPVDGVKDKYALFISRNHRRMSVKTIQAMVYKYLEKIGLNAQGYSCHKLRHTAATLMYQYGGVDIRVLKDVLGHENLGTTEIYTHLSSEQMKNAAEKNPLSNVKPKANKKT
;
A
#
# COMPACT_ATOMS: atom_id res chain seq x y z
N GLU A 1 30.37 11.32 26.64
CA GLU A 1 29.52 12.50 26.83
C GLU A 1 28.37 12.45 25.84
N SER A 2 27.15 12.72 26.30
CA SER A 2 25.98 12.83 25.40
C SER A 2 25.90 14.27 24.88
N ILE A 3 25.95 14.43 23.55
CA ILE A 3 25.80 15.74 22.91
C ILE A 3 24.29 15.93 22.64
N SER A 4 23.76 17.11 22.99
CA SER A 4 22.37 17.46 22.61
C SER A 4 22.26 17.61 21.11
N ILE A 5 21.12 17.19 20.52
CA ILE A 5 20.87 17.36 19.09
C ILE A 5 20.85 18.85 18.68
N ALA A 6 20.59 19.75 19.62
CA ALA A 6 20.63 21.19 19.41
C ALA A 6 22.06 21.74 19.22
N ASP A 7 23.07 21.00 19.72
CA ASP A 7 24.47 21.39 19.67
C ASP A 7 25.21 20.74 18.48
N VAL A 8 24.50 19.98 17.64
CA VAL A 8 25.05 19.36 16.45
C VAL A 8 25.14 20.39 15.33
N ASP A 9 26.33 20.88 15.06
CA ASP A 9 26.63 21.81 13.99
C ASP A 9 27.32 21.09 12.79
N LEU A 10 27.63 21.88 11.76
CA LEU A 10 28.31 21.33 10.57
C LEU A 10 29.75 20.89 10.89
N GLU A 11 30.44 21.55 11.81
CA GLU A 11 31.83 21.20 12.16
C GLU A 11 31.86 19.82 12.83
N LEU A 12 30.92 19.55 13.73
CA LEU A 12 30.78 18.22 14.31
C LEU A 12 30.42 17.16 13.27
N VAL A 13 29.53 17.49 12.31
CA VAL A 13 29.17 16.55 11.23
C VAL A 13 30.39 16.23 10.32
N LYS A 14 31.31 17.16 10.13
CA LYS A 14 32.56 16.94 9.37
C LYS A 14 33.52 15.97 10.05
N THR A 15 33.44 15.83 11.38
CA THR A 15 34.30 14.88 12.13
C THR A 15 33.85 13.44 12.03
N VAL A 16 32.62 13.17 11.55
CA VAL A 16 32.09 11.82 11.45
C VAL A 16 32.90 10.97 10.50
N THR A 17 33.31 9.80 10.99
CA THR A 17 34.09 8.80 10.26
C THR A 17 33.25 7.57 9.89
N LEU A 18 33.81 6.70 9.07
CA LEU A 18 33.23 5.39 8.77
C LEU A 18 33.13 4.52 10.05
N ASN A 19 34.12 4.65 10.94
CA ASN A 19 34.12 3.90 12.21
C ASN A 19 32.95 4.29 13.09
N ASP A 20 32.66 5.59 13.23
CA ASP A 20 31.50 6.07 14.02
C ASP A 20 30.20 5.51 13.45
N ALA A 21 30.10 5.40 12.13
CA ALA A 21 28.94 4.79 11.48
C ALA A 21 28.80 3.28 11.82
N TYR A 22 29.92 2.54 11.86
CA TYR A 22 29.92 1.13 12.30
C TYR A 22 29.58 1.01 13.78
N GLU A 23 30.10 1.86 14.64
CA GLU A 23 29.77 1.89 16.08
C GLU A 23 28.27 2.17 16.27
N PHE A 24 27.69 3.13 15.58
CA PHE A 24 26.25 3.35 15.58
C PHE A 24 25.48 2.12 15.12
N MET A 25 25.90 1.43 14.05
CA MET A 25 25.25 0.22 13.58
C MET A 25 25.31 -0.93 14.58
N ASN A 26 26.42 -1.03 15.33
CA ASN A 26 26.58 -1.99 16.44
C ASN A 26 25.72 -1.63 17.65
N TYR A 27 25.69 -0.35 18.03
CA TYR A 27 24.84 0.15 19.11
C TYR A 27 23.37 -0.16 18.86
N ILE A 28 22.83 0.17 17.67
CA ILE A 28 21.42 -0.10 17.36
C ILE A 28 21.11 -1.61 17.27
N GLN A 29 22.12 -2.45 17.05
CA GLN A 29 21.94 -3.89 17.10
C GLN A 29 21.92 -4.40 18.55
N ARG A 30 22.91 -4.03 19.36
CA ARG A 30 23.12 -4.58 20.70
C ARG A 30 22.18 -3.96 21.74
N GLU A 31 22.14 -2.63 21.79
CA GLU A 31 21.39 -1.90 22.83
C GLU A 31 19.93 -1.68 22.46
N ARG A 32 19.61 -1.58 21.17
CA ARG A 32 18.23 -1.33 20.69
C ARG A 32 17.56 -2.57 20.06
N ASN A 33 18.22 -3.72 20.05
CA ASN A 33 17.71 -4.98 19.48
C ASN A 33 17.12 -4.83 18.08
N ASN A 34 17.68 -3.91 17.27
CA ASN A 34 17.13 -3.66 15.94
C ASN A 34 17.46 -4.81 14.98
N GLN A 35 16.43 -5.37 14.38
CA GLN A 35 16.54 -6.39 13.36
C GLN A 35 17.18 -5.86 12.06
N ASN A 36 17.74 -6.77 11.23
CA ASN A 36 18.46 -6.41 10.00
C ASN A 36 17.66 -5.48 9.06
N VAL A 37 16.34 -5.63 8.97
CA VAL A 37 15.49 -4.76 8.15
C VAL A 37 15.51 -3.31 8.65
N THR A 38 15.41 -3.10 9.97
CA THR A 38 15.47 -1.78 10.60
C THR A 38 16.86 -1.18 10.48
N ARG A 39 17.91 -1.99 10.71
CA ARG A 39 19.30 -1.58 10.56
C ARG A 39 19.61 -1.16 9.11
N ALA A 40 19.18 -1.96 8.13
CA ALA A 40 19.35 -1.63 6.71
C ALA A 40 18.66 -0.31 6.34
N ARG A 41 17.46 -0.03 6.89
CA ARG A 41 16.77 1.24 6.68
C ARG A 41 17.55 2.42 7.27
N LYS A 42 18.04 2.28 8.51
CA LYS A 42 18.85 3.32 9.17
C LYS A 42 20.17 3.56 8.44
N CYS A 43 20.85 2.49 8.00
CA CYS A 43 22.04 2.58 7.16
C CYS A 43 21.76 3.34 5.87
N SER A 44 20.68 3.03 5.16
CA SER A 44 20.29 3.75 3.94
C SER A 44 19.98 5.23 4.18
N SER A 45 19.34 5.56 5.33
CA SER A 45 19.08 6.95 5.72
C SER A 45 20.38 7.70 5.99
N LEU A 46 21.34 7.08 6.68
CA LEU A 46 22.64 7.66 6.97
C LEU A 46 23.42 7.92 5.69
N LYS A 47 23.50 6.92 4.78
CA LYS A 47 24.14 7.09 3.47
C LYS A 47 23.48 8.18 2.64
N GLY A 48 22.13 8.24 2.64
CA GLY A 48 21.38 9.28 1.93
C GLY A 48 21.66 10.68 2.46
N TYR A 49 21.76 10.85 3.79
CA TYR A 49 22.08 12.12 4.42
C TYR A 49 23.49 12.61 4.03
N PHE A 50 24.51 11.79 4.21
CA PHE A 50 25.88 12.17 3.85
C PHE A 50 26.06 12.36 2.33
N ASN A 51 25.41 11.56 1.51
CA ASN A 51 25.38 11.79 0.06
C ASN A 51 24.75 13.15 -0.29
N TYR A 52 23.66 13.55 0.38
CA TYR A 52 23.07 14.87 0.19
C TYR A 52 24.03 16.01 0.58
N LEU A 53 24.75 15.88 1.70
CA LEU A 53 25.73 16.87 2.14
C LEU A 53 26.91 16.99 1.18
N THR A 54 27.33 15.88 0.57
CA THR A 54 28.45 15.84 -0.36
C THR A 54 28.04 16.32 -1.77
N THR A 55 26.91 15.80 -2.32
CA THR A 55 26.58 16.02 -3.73
C THR A 55 25.63 17.18 -3.99
N LYS A 56 24.77 17.55 -3.03
CA LYS A 56 23.77 18.61 -3.19
C LYS A 56 24.13 19.88 -2.45
N LYS A 57 24.57 19.77 -1.21
CA LYS A 57 24.99 20.91 -0.41
C LYS A 57 26.46 21.27 -0.62
N CYS A 58 27.27 20.33 -1.08
CA CYS A 58 28.71 20.51 -1.32
C CYS A 58 29.45 21.07 -0.08
N VAL A 59 29.00 20.69 1.13
CA VAL A 59 29.63 21.12 2.40
C VAL A 59 30.63 20.08 2.92
N LEU A 60 30.63 18.88 2.37
CA LEU A 60 31.63 17.83 2.58
C LEU A 60 32.32 17.52 1.26
N SER A 61 33.64 17.36 1.29
CA SER A 61 34.44 16.98 0.12
C SER A 61 34.25 15.52 -0.27
N THR A 62 34.06 14.64 0.73
CA THR A 62 33.87 13.20 0.56
C THR A 62 32.75 12.68 1.44
N ASN A 63 32.14 11.58 1.03
CA ASN A 63 31.09 10.93 1.83
C ASN A 63 31.75 9.93 2.81
N PRO A 64 31.81 10.22 4.13
CA PRO A 64 32.50 9.37 5.10
C PRO A 64 31.88 7.98 5.25
N VAL A 65 30.62 7.82 4.85
CA VAL A 65 29.88 6.54 5.01
C VAL A 65 29.61 5.84 3.66
N GLU A 66 30.30 6.22 2.62
CA GLU A 66 30.10 5.62 1.30
C GLU A 66 30.32 4.10 1.31
N GLN A 67 31.34 3.64 2.00
CA GLN A 67 31.71 2.23 2.13
C GLN A 67 30.93 1.47 3.22
N LEU A 68 30.03 2.14 3.95
CA LEU A 68 29.23 1.48 4.99
C LEU A 68 28.37 0.37 4.38
N GLU A 69 28.56 -0.86 4.85
CA GLU A 69 27.81 -2.01 4.34
C GLU A 69 26.36 -2.03 4.84
N VAL A 70 25.44 -2.25 3.89
CA VAL A 70 24.02 -2.40 4.22
C VAL A 70 23.77 -3.83 4.68
N PRO A 71 23.21 -4.05 5.90
CA PRO A 71 22.91 -5.40 6.38
C PRO A 71 22.01 -6.17 5.41
N LYS A 72 22.42 -7.39 5.07
CA LYS A 72 21.65 -8.26 4.16
C LYS A 72 20.28 -8.58 4.76
N LYS A 73 19.23 -8.33 4.00
CA LYS A 73 17.86 -8.70 4.36
C LYS A 73 17.62 -10.15 3.96
N LYS A 74 17.15 -10.98 4.88
CA LYS A 74 16.59 -12.28 4.48
C LYS A 74 15.37 -12.02 3.61
N LYS A 75 15.36 -12.57 2.39
CA LYS A 75 14.17 -12.56 1.53
C LYS A 75 13.12 -13.48 2.16
N ALA A 76 12.17 -12.90 2.88
CA ALA A 76 11.00 -13.66 3.30
C ALA A 76 10.06 -13.84 2.10
N LEU A 77 9.43 -15.01 2.00
CA LEU A 77 8.38 -15.24 1.02
C LEU A 77 7.26 -14.21 1.22
N PRO A 78 6.72 -13.63 0.14
CA PRO A 78 5.62 -12.68 0.23
C PRO A 78 4.42 -13.32 0.93
N LYS A 79 3.93 -12.71 2.03
CA LYS A 79 2.67 -13.12 2.65
C LYS A 79 1.49 -12.54 1.87
N TYR A 80 0.55 -13.38 1.51
CA TYR A 80 -0.71 -13.03 0.88
C TYR A 80 -1.82 -13.95 1.41
N LEU A 81 -3.07 -13.56 1.27
CA LEU A 81 -4.23 -14.41 1.60
C LEU A 81 -4.44 -15.44 0.49
N THR A 82 -4.76 -16.68 0.87
CA THR A 82 -5.26 -17.67 -0.10
C THR A 82 -6.61 -17.20 -0.66
N LEU A 83 -7.10 -17.88 -1.71
CA LEU A 83 -8.43 -17.61 -2.25
C LEU A 83 -9.51 -17.83 -1.18
N GLU A 84 -9.42 -18.93 -0.43
CA GLU A 84 -10.35 -19.29 0.65
C GLU A 84 -10.34 -18.22 1.75
N GLN A 85 -9.17 -17.78 2.22
CA GLN A 85 -9.04 -16.73 3.21
C GLN A 85 -9.59 -15.38 2.70
N SER A 86 -9.42 -15.09 1.41
CA SER A 86 -9.96 -13.88 0.80
C SER A 86 -11.48 -13.90 0.72
N LEU A 87 -12.07 -15.05 0.42
CA LEU A 87 -13.51 -15.27 0.44
C LEU A 87 -14.07 -15.19 1.87
N GLU A 88 -13.39 -15.81 2.82
CA GLU A 88 -13.74 -15.74 4.24
C GLU A 88 -13.73 -14.30 4.75
N LEU A 89 -12.68 -13.52 4.41
CA LEU A 89 -12.58 -12.11 4.77
C LEU A 89 -13.75 -11.28 4.26
N LEU A 90 -14.20 -11.51 3.04
CA LEU A 90 -15.39 -10.85 2.48
C LEU A 90 -16.68 -11.31 3.15
N ASN A 91 -16.75 -12.59 3.55
CA ASN A 91 -17.94 -13.18 4.15
C ASN A 91 -18.21 -12.76 5.60
N VAL A 92 -17.18 -12.34 6.35
CA VAL A 92 -17.33 -11.92 7.76
C VAL A 92 -17.68 -10.44 7.91
N VAL A 93 -17.91 -9.74 6.80
CA VAL A 93 -18.25 -8.31 6.83
C VAL A 93 -19.67 -8.12 7.33
N ASP A 94 -19.83 -7.34 8.40
CA ASP A 94 -21.08 -7.10 9.09
C ASP A 94 -21.18 -5.68 9.66
N GLY A 95 -22.31 -5.42 10.33
CA GLY A 95 -22.62 -4.18 11.06
C GLY A 95 -23.16 -3.07 10.16
N ASP A 96 -23.34 -1.88 10.76
CA ASP A 96 -24.02 -0.73 10.15
C ASP A 96 -23.32 -0.17 8.91
N TYR A 97 -22.04 -0.45 8.74
CA TYR A 97 -21.24 0.03 7.60
C TYR A 97 -20.81 -1.10 6.67
N LYS A 98 -21.54 -2.22 6.66
CA LYS A 98 -21.13 -3.43 5.93
C LYS A 98 -20.97 -3.20 4.42
N GLU A 99 -21.85 -2.44 3.78
CA GLU A 99 -21.75 -2.16 2.34
C GLU A 99 -20.47 -1.36 2.00
N ARG A 100 -20.13 -0.38 2.83
CA ARG A 100 -18.91 0.41 2.72
C ARG A 100 -17.67 -0.47 2.89
N ASP A 101 -17.64 -1.22 4.00
CA ASP A 101 -16.47 -2.01 4.40
C ASP A 101 -16.25 -3.17 3.41
N TYR A 102 -17.35 -3.80 2.94
CA TYR A 102 -17.31 -4.79 1.88
C TYR A 102 -16.77 -4.20 0.57
N CYS A 103 -17.22 -3.02 0.17
CA CYS A 103 -16.74 -2.34 -1.02
C CYS A 103 -15.23 -2.07 -0.93
N ILE A 104 -14.74 -1.56 0.21
CA ILE A 104 -13.31 -1.30 0.42
C ILE A 104 -12.49 -2.59 0.30
N LEU A 105 -12.91 -3.68 0.96
CA LEU A 105 -12.21 -4.96 0.89
C LEU A 105 -12.23 -5.55 -0.52
N THR A 106 -13.37 -5.48 -1.21
CA THR A 106 -13.51 -5.92 -2.59
C THR A 106 -12.54 -5.17 -3.52
N LEU A 107 -12.44 -3.85 -3.39
CA LEU A 107 -11.51 -3.05 -4.17
C LEU A 107 -10.05 -3.35 -3.82
N PHE A 108 -9.71 -3.60 -2.56
CA PHE A 108 -8.35 -4.04 -2.20
C PHE A 108 -7.99 -5.35 -2.88
N LEU A 109 -8.87 -6.35 -2.83
CA LEU A 109 -8.62 -7.71 -3.31
C LEU A 109 -8.72 -7.85 -4.84
N ASN A 110 -9.44 -6.95 -5.52
CA ASN A 110 -9.59 -6.99 -6.96
C ASN A 110 -8.72 -5.96 -7.72
N CYS A 111 -8.54 -4.76 -7.17
CA CYS A 111 -7.82 -3.69 -7.85
C CYS A 111 -6.41 -3.45 -7.29
N GLY A 112 -6.09 -4.04 -6.13
CA GLY A 112 -4.79 -3.91 -5.52
C GLY A 112 -4.38 -2.47 -5.18
N LEU A 113 -5.33 -1.61 -4.78
CA LEU A 113 -5.09 -0.21 -4.43
C LEU A 113 -4.15 -0.07 -3.23
N ARG A 114 -3.36 1.01 -3.19
CA ARG A 114 -2.68 1.42 -1.96
C ARG A 114 -3.71 2.00 -0.98
N VAL A 115 -3.47 1.86 0.32
CA VAL A 115 -4.42 2.41 1.33
C VAL A 115 -4.58 3.94 1.21
N SER A 116 -3.54 4.65 0.83
CA SER A 116 -3.62 6.10 0.57
C SER A 116 -4.45 6.41 -0.67
N GLU A 117 -4.32 5.62 -1.73
CA GLU A 117 -5.15 5.73 -2.93
C GLU A 117 -6.61 5.47 -2.59
N MET A 118 -6.91 4.40 -1.84
CA MET A 118 -8.26 4.08 -1.37
C MET A 118 -8.89 5.24 -0.58
N ALA A 119 -8.13 5.84 0.34
CA ALA A 119 -8.59 6.95 1.16
C ALA A 119 -8.86 8.24 0.34
N SER A 120 -8.11 8.45 -0.74
CA SER A 120 -8.23 9.63 -1.58
C SER A 120 -9.31 9.55 -2.65
N LEU A 121 -9.91 8.37 -2.91
CA LEU A 121 -10.92 8.20 -3.95
C LEU A 121 -12.10 9.15 -3.78
N ASN A 122 -12.53 9.73 -4.89
CA ASN A 122 -13.78 10.46 -5.04
C ASN A 122 -14.81 9.60 -5.78
N TYR A 123 -16.09 9.85 -5.56
CA TYR A 123 -17.11 9.16 -6.36
C TYR A 123 -17.03 9.54 -7.86
N THR A 124 -16.50 10.71 -8.18
CA THR A 124 -16.26 11.18 -9.55
C THR A 124 -15.09 10.47 -10.24
N ASP A 125 -14.25 9.73 -9.49
CA ASP A 125 -13.17 8.93 -10.07
C ASP A 125 -13.70 7.62 -10.70
N ILE A 126 -14.94 7.24 -10.39
CA ILE A 126 -15.65 6.12 -11.03
C ILE A 126 -16.28 6.63 -12.32
N ARG A 127 -15.88 6.08 -13.46
CA ARG A 127 -16.34 6.50 -14.78
C ARG A 127 -17.46 5.59 -15.31
N GLN A 128 -18.21 6.08 -16.27
CA GLN A 128 -19.33 5.35 -16.89
C GLN A 128 -18.88 4.10 -17.67
N ASP A 129 -17.64 4.09 -18.15
CA ASP A 129 -17.02 2.96 -18.86
C ASP A 129 -16.52 1.84 -17.92
N ASN A 130 -16.95 1.83 -16.66
CA ASN A 130 -16.52 0.91 -15.63
C ASN A 130 -15.01 0.99 -15.34
N THR A 131 -14.43 2.16 -15.45
CA THR A 131 -13.06 2.41 -15.05
C THR A 131 -12.97 3.27 -13.78
N LEU A 132 -11.88 3.11 -13.06
CA LEU A 132 -11.55 3.87 -11.86
C LEU A 132 -10.25 4.64 -12.09
N ARG A 133 -10.30 5.96 -12.00
CA ARG A 133 -9.12 6.81 -12.01
C ARG A 133 -8.46 6.78 -10.64
N VAL A 134 -7.18 6.50 -10.60
CA VAL A 134 -6.40 6.44 -9.35
C VAL A 134 -5.19 7.35 -9.47
N VAL A 135 -5.04 8.26 -8.51
CA VAL A 135 -3.89 9.15 -8.40
C VAL A 135 -2.90 8.56 -7.40
N GLY A 136 -1.70 8.24 -7.86
CA GLY A 136 -0.62 7.64 -7.08
C GLY A 136 0.38 8.65 -6.56
N LYS A 137 1.52 8.14 -6.07
CA LYS A 137 2.65 8.95 -5.61
C LYS A 137 3.18 9.85 -6.74
N GLY A 138 3.48 11.10 -6.43
CA GLY A 138 3.98 12.07 -7.41
C GLY A 138 2.92 12.56 -8.40
N ASN A 139 1.63 12.46 -8.03
CA ASN A 139 0.48 12.87 -8.84
C ASN A 139 0.36 12.09 -10.17
N LYS A 140 0.93 10.89 -10.23
CA LYS A 140 0.80 10.01 -11.41
C LYS A 140 -0.56 9.36 -11.42
N GLU A 141 -1.28 9.53 -12.52
CA GLU A 141 -2.59 8.92 -12.71
C GLU A 141 -2.48 7.56 -13.42
N ARG A 142 -3.36 6.65 -13.04
CA ARG A 142 -3.61 5.41 -13.78
C ARG A 142 -5.09 5.08 -13.78
N VAL A 143 -5.49 4.31 -14.78
CA VAL A 143 -6.86 3.81 -14.93
C VAL A 143 -6.87 2.32 -14.57
N ILE A 144 -7.86 1.91 -13.78
CA ILE A 144 -8.10 0.51 -13.41
C ILE A 144 -9.47 0.11 -13.96
N TYR A 145 -9.55 -1.03 -14.64
CA TYR A 145 -10.82 -1.61 -15.07
C TYR A 145 -11.51 -2.32 -13.92
N LEU A 146 -12.76 -1.98 -13.67
CA LEU A 146 -13.58 -2.58 -12.62
C LEU A 146 -14.31 -3.81 -13.18
N ASN A 147 -14.16 -4.94 -12.51
CA ASN A 147 -14.94 -6.13 -12.82
C ASN A 147 -16.34 -6.08 -12.17
N SER A 148 -17.18 -7.06 -12.48
CA SER A 148 -18.57 -7.10 -12.00
C SER A 148 -18.70 -7.07 -10.48
N ALA A 149 -17.78 -7.71 -9.73
CA ALA A 149 -17.79 -7.71 -8.28
C ALA A 149 -17.51 -6.30 -7.71
N CYS A 150 -16.53 -5.59 -8.28
CA CYS A 150 -16.23 -4.20 -7.90
C CYS A 150 -17.41 -3.27 -8.17
N ILE A 151 -18.00 -3.37 -9.38
CA ILE A 151 -19.15 -2.55 -9.78
C ILE A 151 -20.34 -2.78 -8.84
N SER A 152 -20.69 -4.05 -8.58
CA SER A 152 -21.77 -4.39 -7.65
C SER A 152 -21.52 -3.88 -6.25
N ALA A 153 -20.30 -4.03 -5.72
CA ALA A 153 -19.94 -3.56 -4.38
C ALA A 153 -20.02 -2.02 -4.29
N ILE A 154 -19.56 -1.30 -5.30
CA ILE A 154 -19.65 0.16 -5.38
C ILE A 154 -21.12 0.60 -5.43
N GLN A 155 -21.92 0.01 -6.30
CA GLN A 155 -23.34 0.35 -6.44
C GLN A 155 -24.12 0.12 -5.14
N ASN A 156 -23.87 -1.01 -4.46
CA ASN A 156 -24.51 -1.30 -3.18
C ASN A 156 -24.11 -0.26 -2.10
N TYR A 157 -22.85 0.13 -2.06
CA TYR A 157 -22.42 1.16 -1.14
C TYR A 157 -22.99 2.54 -1.48
N ILE A 158 -23.00 2.95 -2.73
CA ILE A 158 -23.52 4.27 -3.17
C ILE A 158 -24.98 4.45 -2.77
N ARG A 159 -25.80 3.40 -2.79
CA ARG A 159 -27.21 3.45 -2.36
C ARG A 159 -27.41 3.81 -0.88
N VAL A 160 -26.45 3.47 -0.04
CA VAL A 160 -26.49 3.70 1.41
C VAL A 160 -25.47 4.74 1.89
N ARG A 161 -24.68 5.28 0.96
CA ARG A 161 -23.68 6.28 1.28
C ARG A 161 -24.35 7.54 1.85
N PRO A 162 -23.90 8.04 3.02
CA PRO A 162 -24.41 9.30 3.58
C PRO A 162 -24.23 10.45 2.59
N VAL A 163 -25.25 11.28 2.45
CA VAL A 163 -25.24 12.50 1.62
C VAL A 163 -25.34 13.72 2.54
N ASP A 164 -26.26 13.67 3.50
CA ASP A 164 -26.53 14.78 4.41
C ASP A 164 -25.45 14.90 5.48
N GLY A 165 -25.08 16.13 5.80
CA GLY A 165 -24.06 16.43 6.82
C GLY A 165 -22.63 16.03 6.45
N VAL A 166 -22.38 15.53 5.24
CA VAL A 166 -21.06 15.13 4.80
C VAL A 166 -20.17 16.35 4.53
N LYS A 167 -19.03 16.42 5.21
CA LYS A 167 -18.09 17.56 5.12
C LYS A 167 -17.26 17.55 3.82
N ASP A 168 -16.90 16.37 3.32
CA ASP A 168 -16.24 16.19 2.03
C ASP A 168 -17.20 15.50 1.05
N LYS A 169 -17.93 16.30 0.31
CA LYS A 169 -18.98 15.82 -0.60
C LYS A 169 -18.45 14.91 -1.71
N TYR A 170 -17.20 15.13 -2.15
CA TYR A 170 -16.61 14.33 -3.23
C TYR A 170 -16.04 13.00 -2.77
N ALA A 171 -15.72 12.83 -1.49
CA ALA A 171 -15.13 11.59 -0.99
C ALA A 171 -15.99 10.37 -1.31
N LEU A 172 -15.40 9.32 -1.88
CA LEU A 172 -16.12 8.07 -2.10
C LEU A 172 -16.50 7.45 -0.74
N PHE A 173 -15.54 7.23 0.14
CA PHE A 173 -15.77 6.56 1.43
C PHE A 173 -15.92 7.54 2.58
N ILE A 174 -17.07 7.44 3.25
CA ILE A 174 -17.45 8.31 4.35
C ILE A 174 -17.35 7.55 5.69
N SER A 175 -16.71 8.19 6.66
CA SER A 175 -16.60 7.70 8.04
C SER A 175 -17.87 7.97 8.84
N ARG A 176 -17.99 7.32 10.03
CA ARG A 176 -19.08 7.60 10.99
C ARG A 176 -19.23 9.08 11.38
N ASN A 177 -18.13 9.86 11.24
CA ASN A 177 -18.14 11.30 11.57
C ASN A 177 -18.44 12.17 10.33
N HIS A 178 -19.08 11.63 9.31
CA HIS A 178 -19.46 12.32 8.07
C HIS A 178 -18.29 13.04 7.37
N ARG A 179 -17.09 12.46 7.48
CA ARG A 179 -15.86 12.94 6.79
C ARG A 179 -15.29 11.84 5.89
N ARG A 180 -14.44 12.21 4.97
CA ARG A 180 -13.59 11.25 4.22
C ARG A 180 -12.93 10.27 5.18
N MET A 181 -12.94 8.98 4.86
CA MET A 181 -12.22 7.99 5.66
C MET A 181 -10.72 8.24 5.58
N SER A 182 -10.07 8.34 6.74
CA SER A 182 -8.61 8.45 6.81
C SER A 182 -7.94 7.10 6.55
N VAL A 183 -6.66 7.15 6.16
CA VAL A 183 -5.82 5.95 6.05
C VAL A 183 -5.86 5.11 7.33
N LYS A 184 -5.78 5.76 8.51
CA LYS A 184 -5.84 5.07 9.81
C LYS A 184 -7.19 4.38 10.04
N THR A 185 -8.28 5.01 9.64
CA THR A 185 -9.63 4.43 9.76
C THR A 185 -9.80 3.21 8.87
N ILE A 186 -9.31 3.28 7.63
CA ILE A 186 -9.33 2.13 6.70
C ILE A 186 -8.47 0.99 7.23
N GLN A 187 -7.26 1.29 7.75
CA GLN A 187 -6.40 0.28 8.36
C GLN A 187 -7.06 -0.40 9.56
N ALA A 188 -7.65 0.37 10.46
CA ALA A 188 -8.35 -0.17 11.63
C ALA A 188 -9.53 -1.07 11.23
N MET A 189 -10.30 -0.68 10.19
CA MET A 189 -11.37 -1.50 9.64
C MET A 189 -10.85 -2.82 9.06
N VAL A 190 -9.78 -2.78 8.27
CA VAL A 190 -9.14 -4.00 7.71
C VAL A 190 -8.65 -4.91 8.83
N TYR A 191 -7.99 -4.37 9.86
CA TYR A 191 -7.54 -5.16 11.01
C TYR A 191 -8.71 -5.81 11.76
N LYS A 192 -9.81 -5.10 11.99
CA LYS A 192 -11.03 -5.65 12.59
C LYS A 192 -11.50 -6.92 11.87
N TYR A 193 -11.55 -6.91 10.54
CA TYR A 193 -12.02 -8.07 9.78
C TYR A 193 -10.95 -9.17 9.66
N LEU A 194 -9.66 -8.84 9.61
CA LEU A 194 -8.59 -9.82 9.71
C LEU A 194 -8.58 -10.53 11.07
N GLU A 195 -8.93 -9.83 12.14
CA GLU A 195 -9.07 -10.42 13.48
C GLU A 195 -10.23 -11.41 13.53
N LYS A 196 -11.38 -11.12 12.91
CA LYS A 196 -12.52 -12.02 12.85
C LYS A 196 -12.23 -13.37 12.19
N ILE A 197 -11.24 -13.43 11.31
CA ILE A 197 -10.77 -14.66 10.66
C ILE A 197 -9.45 -15.18 11.24
N GLY A 198 -9.04 -14.70 12.44
CA GLY A 198 -7.85 -15.18 13.15
C GLY A 198 -6.50 -14.82 12.51
N LEU A 199 -6.44 -13.81 11.65
CA LEU A 199 -5.23 -13.45 10.92
C LEU A 199 -4.52 -12.17 11.42
N ASN A 200 -5.04 -11.50 12.45
CA ASN A 200 -4.50 -10.25 13.00
C ASN A 200 -3.05 -10.36 13.49
N ALA A 201 -2.69 -11.44 14.19
CA ALA A 201 -1.35 -11.67 14.73
C ALA A 201 -0.33 -12.13 13.69
N GLN A 202 -0.76 -12.42 12.47
CA GLN A 202 0.09 -13.01 11.42
C GLN A 202 0.76 -11.97 10.50
N GLY A 203 0.64 -10.68 10.81
CA GLY A 203 1.29 -9.59 10.05
C GLY A 203 0.62 -9.27 8.71
N TYR A 204 -0.67 -9.60 8.56
CA TYR A 204 -1.49 -9.13 7.45
C TYR A 204 -1.85 -7.65 7.61
N SER A 205 -2.06 -6.95 6.49
CA SER A 205 -2.33 -5.50 6.46
C SER A 205 -2.91 -5.11 5.10
N CYS A 206 -3.37 -3.87 4.94
CA CYS A 206 -3.81 -3.35 3.64
C CYS A 206 -2.78 -3.57 2.52
N HIS A 207 -1.48 -3.46 2.84
CA HIS A 207 -0.43 -3.74 1.87
C HIS A 207 -0.38 -5.21 1.45
N LYS A 208 -0.69 -6.13 2.37
CA LYS A 208 -0.77 -7.56 2.07
C LYS A 208 -2.01 -7.91 1.26
N LEU A 209 -3.15 -7.20 1.44
CA LEU A 209 -4.31 -7.35 0.56
C LEU A 209 -4.00 -6.96 -0.88
N ARG A 210 -3.19 -5.91 -1.09
CA ARG A 210 -2.70 -5.56 -2.42
C ARG A 210 -1.79 -6.64 -3.01
N HIS A 211 -0.91 -7.26 -2.21
CA HIS A 211 -0.12 -8.42 -2.64
C HIS A 211 -1.00 -9.61 -2.98
N THR A 212 -2.06 -9.82 -2.19
CA THR A 212 -3.07 -10.85 -2.45
C THR A 212 -3.71 -10.67 -3.83
N ALA A 213 -4.19 -9.46 -4.13
CA ALA A 213 -4.78 -9.15 -5.44
C ALA A 213 -3.82 -9.52 -6.59
N ALA A 214 -2.57 -9.09 -6.49
CA ALA A 214 -1.56 -9.38 -7.50
C ALA A 214 -1.29 -10.89 -7.64
N THR A 215 -1.16 -11.58 -6.50
CA THR A 215 -0.87 -13.02 -6.48
C THR A 215 -2.03 -13.84 -7.05
N LEU A 216 -3.26 -13.51 -6.67
CA LEU A 216 -4.45 -14.21 -7.18
C LEU A 216 -4.63 -13.98 -8.69
N MET A 217 -4.43 -12.75 -9.19
CA MET A 217 -4.46 -12.47 -10.62
C MET A 217 -3.38 -13.26 -11.37
N TYR A 218 -2.18 -13.38 -10.81
CA TYR A 218 -1.10 -14.13 -11.42
C TYR A 218 -1.36 -15.63 -11.41
N GLN A 219 -1.68 -16.21 -10.23
CA GLN A 219 -1.80 -17.67 -10.06
C GLN A 219 -3.04 -18.25 -10.73
N TYR A 220 -4.18 -17.58 -10.63
CA TYR A 220 -5.45 -18.08 -11.12
C TYR A 220 -5.89 -17.42 -12.44
N GLY A 221 -5.49 -16.17 -12.65
CA GLY A 221 -5.83 -15.43 -13.85
C GLY A 221 -4.87 -15.61 -15.02
N GLY A 222 -3.70 -16.21 -14.79
CA GLY A 222 -2.66 -16.34 -15.82
C GLY A 222 -2.19 -15.01 -16.40
N VAL A 223 -2.30 -13.92 -15.62
CA VAL A 223 -1.96 -12.57 -16.04
C VAL A 223 -0.45 -12.39 -16.06
N ASP A 224 0.09 -11.86 -17.16
CA ASP A 224 1.51 -11.56 -17.30
C ASP A 224 1.96 -10.59 -16.18
N ILE A 225 3.15 -10.84 -15.61
CA ILE A 225 3.70 -10.03 -14.52
C ILE A 225 3.91 -8.56 -14.91
N ARG A 226 4.09 -8.27 -16.19
CA ARG A 226 4.21 -6.92 -16.74
C ARG A 226 2.88 -6.18 -16.66
N VAL A 227 1.78 -6.86 -17.03
CA VAL A 227 0.41 -6.33 -16.90
C VAL A 227 0.08 -6.06 -15.43
N LEU A 228 0.42 -7.00 -14.54
CA LEU A 228 0.21 -6.80 -13.09
C LEU A 228 0.94 -5.57 -12.55
N LYS A 229 2.16 -5.34 -13.01
CA LYS A 229 2.94 -4.17 -12.61
C LYS A 229 2.22 -2.87 -12.97
N ASP A 230 1.65 -2.79 -14.18
CA ASP A 230 0.95 -1.60 -14.64
C ASP A 230 -0.39 -1.40 -13.91
N VAL A 231 -1.17 -2.47 -13.72
CA VAL A 231 -2.40 -2.44 -12.91
C VAL A 231 -2.11 -1.94 -11.50
N LEU A 232 -1.01 -2.41 -10.90
CA LEU A 232 -0.61 -2.00 -9.55
C LEU A 232 0.05 -0.61 -9.51
N GLY A 233 0.62 -0.12 -10.59
CA GLY A 233 1.39 1.12 -10.63
C GLY A 233 2.67 1.02 -9.79
N HIS A 234 3.48 -0.03 -10.00
CA HIS A 234 4.78 -0.20 -9.35
C HIS A 234 5.86 0.58 -10.11
N GLU A 235 6.46 1.59 -9.48
CA GLU A 235 7.49 2.44 -10.10
C GLU A 235 8.84 1.75 -10.31
N ASN A 236 9.18 0.71 -9.57
CA ASN A 236 10.50 0.10 -9.59
C ASN A 236 10.59 -1.15 -10.45
N LEU A 237 11.01 -0.98 -11.68
CA LEU A 237 11.90 -1.85 -12.44
C LEU A 237 12.62 -0.95 -13.46
N GLY A 238 13.95 -0.91 -13.45
CA GLY A 238 14.78 -0.01 -14.24
C GLY A 238 14.79 -0.26 -15.74
N THR A 239 13.64 -0.33 -16.36
CA THR A 239 13.46 -0.36 -17.81
C THR A 239 12.06 0.12 -18.18
N THR A 240 11.81 1.40 -17.96
CA THR A 240 10.48 2.01 -18.17
C THR A 240 10.10 2.20 -19.65
N GLU A 241 11.00 1.99 -20.58
CA GLU A 241 10.79 2.32 -22.00
C GLU A 241 10.16 1.21 -22.86
N ILE A 242 10.10 -0.02 -22.38
CA ILE A 242 9.59 -1.15 -23.19
C ILE A 242 8.07 -1.38 -23.01
N TYR A 243 7.43 -0.77 -21.98
CA TYR A 243 6.08 -1.14 -21.56
C TYR A 243 4.98 -0.12 -21.81
N THR A 244 5.20 0.88 -22.63
CA THR A 244 4.24 1.93 -22.97
C THR A 244 3.06 1.47 -23.83
N HIS A 245 2.98 0.20 -24.22
CA HIS A 245 2.00 -0.30 -25.18
C HIS A 245 1.15 -1.51 -24.71
N LEU A 246 0.90 -1.64 -23.40
CA LEU A 246 -0.14 -2.59 -23.00
C LEU A 246 -1.50 -2.04 -23.43
N SER A 247 -2.22 -2.81 -24.24
CA SER A 247 -3.55 -2.41 -24.70
C SER A 247 -4.51 -2.34 -23.52
N SER A 248 -5.45 -1.41 -23.57
CA SER A 248 -6.55 -1.31 -22.60
C SER A 248 -7.26 -2.65 -22.38
N GLU A 249 -7.33 -3.47 -23.41
CA GLU A 249 -7.93 -4.81 -23.42
C GLU A 249 -7.18 -5.81 -22.54
N GLN A 250 -5.84 -5.77 -22.50
CA GLN A 250 -5.04 -6.64 -21.62
C GLN A 250 -5.26 -6.28 -20.14
N MET A 251 -5.36 -4.99 -19.81
CA MET A 251 -5.65 -4.54 -18.44
C MET A 251 -7.07 -4.92 -18.02
N LYS A 252 -8.04 -4.82 -18.94
CA LYS A 252 -9.43 -5.24 -18.71
C LYS A 252 -9.51 -6.76 -18.46
N ASN A 253 -8.88 -7.55 -19.31
CA ASN A 253 -8.80 -9.00 -19.16
C ASN A 253 -8.13 -9.42 -17.84
N ALA A 254 -7.13 -8.66 -17.35
CA ALA A 254 -6.50 -8.92 -16.06
C ALA A 254 -7.47 -8.71 -14.89
N ALA A 255 -8.32 -7.69 -14.94
CA ALA A 255 -9.33 -7.46 -13.90
C ALA A 255 -10.42 -8.56 -13.92
N GLU A 256 -10.88 -8.96 -15.09
CA GLU A 256 -11.88 -10.03 -15.26
C GLU A 256 -11.38 -11.41 -14.77
N LYS A 257 -10.08 -11.69 -14.93
CA LYS A 257 -9.45 -12.95 -14.50
C LYS A 257 -9.15 -13.03 -13.00
N ASN A 258 -9.50 -12.01 -12.19
CA ASN A 258 -9.39 -12.15 -10.74
C ASN A 258 -10.45 -13.16 -10.25
N PRO A 259 -10.08 -14.21 -9.49
CA PRO A 259 -11.04 -15.21 -9.00
C PRO A 259 -12.14 -14.62 -8.09
N LEU A 260 -11.93 -13.41 -7.58
CA LEU A 260 -12.92 -12.68 -6.79
C LEU A 260 -13.82 -11.74 -7.63
N SER A 261 -13.67 -11.73 -8.96
CA SER A 261 -14.44 -10.83 -9.84
C SER A 261 -15.96 -11.05 -9.75
N ASN A 262 -16.39 -12.27 -9.45
CA ASN A 262 -17.81 -12.69 -9.41
C ASN A 262 -18.35 -12.87 -7.98
N VAL A 263 -17.59 -12.51 -6.94
CA VAL A 263 -18.04 -12.64 -5.55
C VAL A 263 -19.11 -11.58 -5.25
N LYS A 264 -20.28 -12.02 -4.82
CA LYS A 264 -21.40 -11.18 -4.41
C LYS A 264 -21.53 -11.12 -2.90
N PRO A 265 -22.03 -10.01 -2.32
CA PRO A 265 -22.39 -9.95 -0.90
C PRO A 265 -23.39 -11.05 -0.55
N LYS A 266 -23.30 -11.59 0.67
CA LYS A 266 -24.35 -12.48 1.18
C LYS A 266 -25.70 -11.77 1.13
N ALA A 267 -26.68 -12.39 0.47
CA ALA A 267 -28.06 -11.90 0.56
C ALA A 267 -28.49 -11.85 2.01
N ASN A 268 -29.06 -10.71 2.45
CA ASN A 268 -29.66 -10.62 3.77
C ASN A 268 -30.78 -11.66 3.85
N LYS A 269 -30.62 -12.70 4.64
CA LYS A 269 -31.80 -13.42 5.13
C LYS A 269 -32.60 -12.40 5.95
N LYS A 270 -33.70 -11.90 5.38
CA LYS A 270 -34.73 -11.21 6.17
C LYS A 270 -35.23 -12.25 7.18
N THR A 271 -34.93 -12.05 8.43
CA THR A 271 -35.65 -12.64 9.55
C THR A 271 -36.99 -11.96 9.68
#